data_dd0267af9d2e715cd6ff3f0003e42768
#
_entry.id   dd0267af9d2e715cd6ff3f0003e42768
#
_cell.length_a   1.000
_cell.length_b   1.000
_cell.length_c   1.000
_cell.angle_alpha   90.00
_cell.angle_beta   90.00
_cell.angle_gamma   90.00
#
_symmetry.space_group_name_H-M   'P 1'
#
loop_
_entity.id
_entity.type
_entity.pdbx_description
1 polymer ?
#
loop_
_entity_poly.entity_id
_entity_poly.type
_entity_poly.pdbx_seq_one_letter_code
_entity_poly.pdbx_strand_id
1 'polypeptide(L)'
;EEGLQQAYASPDGKSAGVGDPLRIDHFPSDKIPALREFIDTSPLAEIVGRILNSPIRFYMDQVFYKPEGQVVPTPWHQDTCYYNISGNDLIRAWVSPDPVPRDRSIEVIRGSHRWNVTYHPWVGRDPASDPKGAAKAEALYQNQEPVIGVDAHDTLSYEQAFADSTLPSLPDIEAHRDSFDVLGWDYQPGDVLLFHGHIVHSARGDVYSHSPRRALATMWAGEDVHYLHRRGQVIPDPRALYEFKPKNGDTLDQFPSVFPVAWAP
;
A
#
# COMPACT_ATOMS: atom_id res chain seq x y z
N GLU A 1 -4.74 19.05 -2.03
CA GLU A 1 -5.04 19.18 -0.59
C GLU A 1 -6.53 18.95 -0.30
N GLU A 2 -7.43 19.55 -1.09
CA GLU A 2 -8.89 19.40 -0.92
C GLU A 2 -9.35 17.94 -0.97
N GLY A 3 -8.86 17.15 -1.93
CA GLY A 3 -9.17 15.73 -2.04
C GLY A 3 -8.72 14.92 -0.83
N LEU A 4 -7.56 15.25 -0.26
CA LEU A 4 -7.08 14.61 0.96
C LEU A 4 -7.94 15.02 2.17
N GLN A 5 -8.35 16.27 2.27
CA GLN A 5 -9.27 16.70 3.33
C GLN A 5 -10.61 15.96 3.27
N GLN A 6 -11.13 15.71 2.06
CA GLN A 6 -12.35 14.91 1.88
C GLN A 6 -12.14 13.45 2.30
N ALA A 7 -10.99 12.83 1.94
CA ALA A 7 -10.67 11.47 2.31
C ALA A 7 -10.52 11.28 3.82
N TYR A 8 -10.07 12.32 4.54
CA TYR A 8 -9.89 12.25 6.00
C TYR A 8 -11.16 12.65 6.78
N ALA A 9 -12.16 13.21 6.14
CA ALA A 9 -13.45 13.41 6.77
C ALA A 9 -14.06 12.04 7.10
N SER A 10 -14.43 11.83 8.37
CA SER A 10 -15.15 10.64 8.75
C SER A 10 -16.46 10.53 7.96
N PRO A 11 -16.92 9.34 7.58
CA PRO A 11 -18.23 9.16 6.94
C PRO A 11 -19.40 9.77 7.73
N ASP A 12 -19.25 9.92 9.04
CA ASP A 12 -20.20 10.57 9.94
C ASP A 12 -19.88 12.06 10.20
N GLY A 13 -18.95 12.65 9.46
CA GLY A 13 -18.56 14.06 9.57
C GLY A 13 -17.70 14.40 10.78
N LYS A 14 -17.23 13.41 11.53
CA LYS A 14 -16.30 13.60 12.64
C LYS A 14 -14.87 13.47 12.17
N SER A 15 -14.02 14.41 12.54
CA SER A 15 -12.58 14.24 12.39
C SER A 15 -12.09 13.10 13.29
N ALA A 16 -11.05 12.35 12.84
CA ALA A 16 -10.40 11.38 13.69
C ALA A 16 -9.95 12.06 15.00
N GLY A 17 -10.32 11.49 16.15
CA GLY A 17 -9.97 12.03 17.44
C GLY A 17 -8.50 11.75 17.81
N VAL A 18 -8.00 12.46 18.83
CA VAL A 18 -6.70 12.17 19.42
C VAL A 18 -6.68 10.73 19.94
N GLY A 19 -5.68 9.94 19.51
CA GLY A 19 -5.55 8.52 19.91
C GLY A 19 -6.26 7.53 18.97
N ASP A 20 -6.90 7.99 17.88
CA ASP A 20 -7.44 7.09 16.86
C ASP A 20 -6.28 6.32 16.16
N PRO A 21 -6.48 5.04 15.84
CA PRO A 21 -5.47 4.24 15.15
C PRO A 21 -5.21 4.76 13.74
N LEU A 22 -4.11 4.29 13.14
CA LEU A 22 -3.85 4.47 11.71
C LEU A 22 -5.09 4.11 10.89
N ARG A 23 -5.52 5.04 10.04
CA ARG A 23 -6.58 4.80 9.05
C ARG A 23 -5.95 4.66 7.67
N ILE A 24 -6.40 3.67 6.94
CA ILE A 24 -6.00 3.42 5.54
C ILE A 24 -7.30 3.31 4.75
N ASP A 25 -7.47 4.17 3.75
CA ASP A 25 -8.55 4.09 2.78
C ASP A 25 -7.98 3.59 1.45
N HIS A 26 -8.65 2.62 0.86
CA HIS A 26 -8.24 1.99 -0.40
C HIS A 26 -9.10 2.48 -1.54
N PHE A 27 -8.50 2.75 -2.69
CA PHE A 27 -9.16 3.26 -3.90
C PHE A 27 -9.95 4.55 -3.65
N PRO A 28 -9.42 5.52 -2.87
CA PRO A 28 -10.16 6.74 -2.56
C PRO A 28 -10.43 7.59 -3.83
N SER A 29 -9.61 7.47 -4.88
CA SER A 29 -9.84 8.18 -6.14
C SER A 29 -11.13 7.76 -6.86
N ASP A 30 -11.68 6.59 -6.57
CA ASP A 30 -12.98 6.17 -7.12
C ASP A 30 -14.14 7.02 -6.57
N LYS A 31 -13.98 7.58 -5.37
CA LYS A 31 -15.01 8.37 -4.68
C LYS A 31 -14.70 9.86 -4.64
N ILE A 32 -13.43 10.24 -4.73
CA ILE A 32 -12.95 11.60 -4.52
C ILE A 32 -12.37 12.16 -5.82
N PRO A 33 -13.16 12.96 -6.57
CA PRO A 33 -12.75 13.46 -7.88
C PRO A 33 -11.40 14.20 -7.88
N ALA A 34 -11.10 14.96 -6.82
CA ALA A 34 -9.83 15.69 -6.72
C ALA A 34 -8.61 14.77 -6.60
N LEU A 35 -8.75 13.57 -6.03
CA LEU A 35 -7.68 12.55 -6.04
C LEU A 35 -7.55 11.92 -7.42
N ARG A 36 -8.66 11.65 -8.08
CA ARG A 36 -8.67 11.13 -9.45
C ARG A 36 -8.01 12.13 -10.40
N GLU A 37 -8.37 13.40 -10.33
CA GLU A 37 -7.75 14.48 -11.10
C GLU A 37 -6.23 14.56 -10.86
N PHE A 38 -5.78 14.46 -9.60
CA PHE A 38 -4.36 14.43 -9.29
C PHE A 38 -3.65 13.23 -9.94
N ILE A 39 -4.23 12.04 -9.89
CA ILE A 39 -3.68 10.84 -10.53
C ILE A 39 -3.58 11.02 -12.05
N ASP A 40 -4.61 11.58 -12.67
CA ASP A 40 -4.69 11.72 -14.13
C ASP A 40 -3.84 12.86 -14.68
N THR A 41 -3.60 13.92 -13.89
CA THR A 41 -2.96 15.16 -14.40
C THR A 41 -1.57 15.42 -13.81
N SER A 42 -1.20 14.75 -12.72
CA SER A 42 0.14 14.92 -12.15
C SER A 42 1.22 14.29 -13.05
N PRO A 43 2.47 14.76 -12.97
CA PRO A 43 3.56 14.19 -13.76
C PRO A 43 4.01 12.79 -13.29
N LEU A 44 3.37 12.21 -12.28
CA LEU A 44 3.81 10.94 -11.66
C LEU A 44 3.86 9.79 -12.66
N ALA A 45 2.83 9.62 -13.46
CA ALA A 45 2.77 8.53 -14.45
C ALA A 45 3.90 8.66 -15.49
N GLU A 46 4.18 9.87 -15.97
CA GLU A 46 5.29 10.13 -16.90
C GLU A 46 6.65 9.85 -16.23
N ILE A 47 6.86 10.34 -15.01
CA ILE A 47 8.10 10.12 -14.27
C ILE A 47 8.35 8.62 -14.08
N VAL A 48 7.34 7.88 -13.63
CA VAL A 48 7.43 6.43 -13.45
C VAL A 48 7.67 5.72 -14.76
N GLY A 49 6.97 6.09 -15.84
CA GLY A 49 7.15 5.51 -17.17
C GLY A 49 8.55 5.70 -17.72
N ARG A 50 9.14 6.88 -17.50
CA ARG A 50 10.53 7.16 -17.88
C ARG A 50 11.54 6.37 -17.05
N ILE A 51 11.27 6.16 -15.76
CA ILE A 51 12.14 5.34 -14.87
C ILE A 51 12.11 3.88 -15.30
N LEU A 52 10.93 3.33 -15.58
CA LEU A 52 10.75 1.93 -15.97
C LEU A 52 11.00 1.69 -17.47
N ASN A 53 11.03 2.75 -18.29
CA ASN A 53 11.06 2.68 -19.73
C ASN A 53 9.95 1.79 -20.31
N SER A 54 8.73 1.98 -19.80
CA SER A 54 7.55 1.16 -20.06
C SER A 54 6.29 2.02 -20.09
N PRO A 55 5.29 1.72 -20.91
CA PRO A 55 3.93 2.25 -20.72
C PRO A 55 3.43 1.92 -19.31
N ILE A 56 2.74 2.88 -18.69
CA ILE A 56 2.35 2.79 -17.28
C ILE A 56 0.84 2.73 -17.15
N ARG A 57 0.38 1.82 -16.33
CA ARG A 57 -1.01 1.70 -15.89
C ARG A 57 -1.14 2.11 -14.43
N PHE A 58 -2.22 2.79 -14.14
CA PHE A 58 -2.63 3.01 -12.76
C PHE A 58 -3.20 1.71 -12.18
N TYR A 59 -2.65 1.27 -11.05
CA TYR A 59 -3.10 0.05 -10.39
C TYR A 59 -4.05 0.35 -9.24
N MET A 60 -3.66 1.22 -8.32
CA MET A 60 -4.48 1.62 -7.17
C MET A 60 -3.90 2.82 -6.43
N ASP A 61 -4.70 3.36 -5.54
CA ASP A 61 -4.28 4.35 -4.56
C ASP A 61 -4.75 4.02 -3.14
N GLN A 62 -4.06 4.62 -2.18
CA GLN A 62 -4.37 4.54 -0.75
C GLN A 62 -4.12 5.90 -0.10
N VAL A 63 -5.00 6.26 0.81
CA VAL A 63 -4.77 7.39 1.71
C VAL A 63 -4.43 6.84 3.09
N PHE A 64 -3.37 7.38 3.67
CA PHE A 64 -2.92 7.05 5.02
C PHE A 64 -3.11 8.26 5.92
N TYR A 65 -3.75 8.05 7.04
CA TYR A 65 -3.93 9.05 8.07
C TYR A 65 -3.44 8.51 9.42
N LYS A 66 -2.44 9.18 9.97
CA LYS A 66 -1.98 8.97 11.34
C LYS A 66 -2.34 10.22 12.13
N PRO A 67 -3.20 10.11 13.15
CA PRO A 67 -3.66 11.26 13.93
C PRO A 67 -2.51 11.86 14.77
N GLU A 68 -2.78 13.03 15.32
CA GLU A 68 -1.90 13.56 16.36
C GLU A 68 -1.97 12.68 17.61
N GLY A 69 -0.92 12.69 18.43
CA GLY A 69 -0.76 11.85 19.61
C GLY A 69 0.19 10.69 19.36
N GLN A 70 -0.08 9.55 19.96
CA GLN A 70 0.76 8.36 19.78
C GLN A 70 0.58 7.77 18.38
N VAL A 71 1.65 7.72 17.62
CA VAL A 71 1.67 7.19 16.26
C VAL A 71 2.27 5.78 16.28
N VAL A 72 1.45 4.79 15.95
CA VAL A 72 1.90 3.40 15.83
C VAL A 72 2.84 3.27 14.62
N PRO A 73 4.00 2.60 14.77
CA PRO A 73 4.88 2.33 13.65
C PRO A 73 4.20 1.42 12.62
N THR A 74 4.57 1.58 11.36
CA THR A 74 4.29 0.58 10.33
C THR A 74 5.51 -0.33 10.24
N PRO A 75 5.41 -1.60 10.60
CA PRO A 75 6.54 -2.53 10.56
C PRO A 75 7.17 -2.69 9.19
N TRP A 76 8.38 -3.23 9.15
CA TRP A 76 9.07 -3.56 7.91
C TRP A 76 8.25 -4.56 7.08
N HIS A 77 8.06 -4.27 5.80
CA HIS A 77 7.30 -5.09 4.87
C HIS A 77 7.67 -4.78 3.40
N GLN A 78 7.17 -5.58 2.50
CA GLN A 78 7.13 -5.33 1.06
C GLN A 78 5.68 -5.09 0.66
N ASP A 79 5.44 -4.20 -0.30
CA ASP A 79 4.07 -3.96 -0.78
C ASP A 79 3.52 -5.11 -1.62
N THR A 80 4.36 -5.71 -2.45
CA THR A 80 3.93 -6.73 -3.44
C THR A 80 3.31 -7.98 -2.84
N CYS A 81 3.61 -8.31 -1.58
CA CYS A 81 2.98 -9.45 -0.91
C CYS A 81 1.49 -9.23 -0.58
N TYR A 82 1.03 -7.97 -0.63
CA TYR A 82 -0.36 -7.61 -0.34
C TYR A 82 -1.27 -7.56 -1.57
N TYR A 83 -0.72 -7.66 -2.77
CA TYR A 83 -1.47 -7.46 -4.02
C TYR A 83 -1.54 -8.73 -4.86
N ASN A 84 -2.62 -8.85 -5.63
CA ASN A 84 -2.81 -9.95 -6.59
C ASN A 84 -2.14 -9.67 -7.93
N ILE A 85 -0.88 -9.28 -7.88
CA ILE A 85 -0.03 -9.04 -9.06
C ILE A 85 1.37 -9.59 -8.86
N SER A 86 2.07 -9.79 -9.96
CA SER A 86 3.49 -10.14 -10.03
C SER A 86 4.12 -9.40 -11.19
N GLY A 87 5.41 -9.20 -11.14
CA GLY A 87 6.21 -8.45 -12.11
C GLY A 87 7.24 -7.58 -11.41
N ASN A 88 8.16 -7.00 -12.18
CA ASN A 88 9.21 -6.13 -11.64
C ASN A 88 8.93 -4.65 -11.91
N ASP A 89 8.13 -4.33 -12.92
CA ASP A 89 7.82 -2.95 -13.29
C ASP A 89 6.74 -2.35 -12.37
N LEU A 90 7.00 -2.35 -11.07
CA LEU A 90 6.10 -1.84 -10.04
C LEU A 90 6.76 -0.71 -9.25
N ILE A 91 6.17 0.48 -9.32
CA ILE A 91 6.60 1.64 -8.55
C ILE A 91 5.48 2.11 -7.65
N ARG A 92 5.83 2.31 -6.39
CA ARG A 92 5.04 3.02 -5.41
C ARG A 92 5.46 4.49 -5.39
N ALA A 93 4.49 5.40 -5.48
CA ALA A 93 4.72 6.81 -5.23
C ALA A 93 4.01 7.21 -3.93
N TRP A 94 4.76 7.73 -2.99
CA TRP A 94 4.26 8.22 -1.71
C TRP A 94 4.40 9.74 -1.65
N VAL A 95 3.30 10.42 -1.42
CA VAL A 95 3.19 11.90 -1.43
C VAL A 95 2.58 12.34 -0.10
N SER A 96 3.19 13.30 0.57
CA SER A 96 2.61 13.92 1.76
C SER A 96 2.32 15.41 1.50
N PRO A 97 1.12 15.89 1.85
CA PRO A 97 0.83 17.31 1.86
C PRO A 97 1.40 18.02 3.10
N ASP A 98 1.91 17.26 4.06
CA ASP A 98 2.46 17.75 5.31
C ASP A 98 3.99 17.63 5.31
N PRO A 99 4.73 18.52 5.98
CA PRO A 99 6.14 18.31 6.24
C PRO A 99 6.32 17.03 7.10
N VAL A 100 7.24 16.16 6.71
CA VAL A 100 7.51 14.91 7.44
C VAL A 100 9.00 14.84 7.74
N PRO A 101 9.43 15.02 8.99
CA PRO A 101 10.82 14.89 9.36
C PRO A 101 11.30 13.45 9.24
N ARG A 102 12.59 13.28 8.98
CA ARG A 102 13.22 11.98 8.72
C ARG A 102 12.93 10.92 9.78
N ASP A 103 12.89 11.31 11.03
CA ASP A 103 12.63 10.39 12.16
C ASP A 103 11.20 9.87 12.22
N ARG A 104 10.30 10.40 11.41
CA ARG A 104 8.90 9.98 11.27
C ARG A 104 8.53 9.56 9.85
N SER A 105 9.49 9.61 8.94
CA SER A 105 9.27 9.33 7.52
C SER A 105 9.26 7.84 7.21
N ILE A 106 9.03 7.53 5.94
CA ILE A 106 9.26 6.19 5.42
C ILE A 106 10.77 5.94 5.39
N GLU A 107 11.16 4.77 5.89
CA GLU A 107 12.49 4.21 5.76
C GLU A 107 12.47 3.05 4.77
N VAL A 108 13.51 2.93 3.96
CA VAL A 108 13.68 1.86 2.98
C VAL A 108 15.04 1.20 3.14
N ILE A 109 15.14 -0.08 2.83
CA ILE A 109 16.44 -0.77 2.76
C ILE A 109 16.94 -0.70 1.33
N ARG A 110 18.09 -0.03 1.14
CA ARG A 110 18.72 0.10 -0.18
C ARG A 110 18.92 -1.26 -0.83
N GLY A 111 18.41 -1.42 -2.05
CA GLY A 111 18.64 -2.61 -2.87
C GLY A 111 17.83 -3.85 -2.47
N SER A 112 16.98 -3.80 -1.45
CA SER A 112 16.20 -4.95 -0.99
C SER A 112 15.25 -5.54 -2.04
N HIS A 113 14.81 -4.75 -3.02
CA HIS A 113 14.03 -5.24 -4.16
C HIS A 113 14.79 -6.29 -5.01
N ARG A 114 16.13 -6.35 -4.91
CA ARG A 114 16.99 -7.31 -5.62
C ARG A 114 17.23 -8.61 -4.85
N TRP A 115 16.65 -8.75 -3.66
CA TRP A 115 16.79 -9.99 -2.89
C TRP A 115 16.06 -11.18 -3.53
N ASN A 116 15.15 -10.89 -4.48
CA ASN A 116 14.36 -11.90 -5.21
C ASN A 116 13.57 -12.83 -4.28
N VAL A 117 13.12 -12.30 -3.16
CA VAL A 117 12.31 -12.99 -2.16
C VAL A 117 11.05 -12.18 -1.92
N THR A 118 9.90 -12.83 -2.00
CA THR A 118 8.64 -12.29 -1.46
C THR A 118 8.51 -12.79 -0.04
N TYR A 119 8.43 -11.86 0.89
CA TYR A 119 8.28 -12.18 2.31
C TYR A 119 6.81 -12.23 2.71
N HIS A 120 6.60 -12.95 3.80
CA HIS A 120 5.30 -13.00 4.45
C HIS A 120 4.81 -11.58 4.79
N PRO A 121 3.57 -11.21 4.41
CA PRO A 121 3.02 -9.90 4.74
C PRO A 121 2.83 -9.75 6.26
N TRP A 122 3.12 -8.56 6.77
CA TRP A 122 2.74 -8.24 8.12
C TRP A 122 1.21 -8.01 8.19
N VAL A 123 0.54 -8.65 9.14
CA VAL A 123 -0.92 -8.64 9.27
C VAL A 123 -1.39 -8.02 10.60
N GLY A 124 -0.53 -7.26 11.26
CA GLY A 124 -0.88 -6.52 12.47
C GLY A 124 -0.85 -7.32 13.76
N ARG A 125 -0.86 -8.65 13.70
CA ARG A 125 -0.78 -9.55 14.86
C ARG A 125 0.10 -10.75 14.58
N ASP A 126 0.84 -11.18 15.59
CA ASP A 126 1.52 -12.47 15.57
C ASP A 126 0.48 -13.59 15.61
N PRO A 127 0.43 -14.51 14.63
CA PRO A 127 -0.49 -15.65 14.64
C PRO A 127 -0.40 -16.50 15.92
N ALA A 128 0.77 -16.55 16.56
CA ALA A 128 0.95 -17.26 17.82
C ALA A 128 0.26 -16.55 18.99
N SER A 129 0.09 -15.24 18.91
CA SER A 129 -0.57 -14.43 19.95
C SER A 129 -2.09 -14.30 19.73
N ASP A 130 -2.60 -14.62 18.54
CA ASP A 130 -4.04 -14.60 18.22
C ASP A 130 -4.51 -15.88 17.48
N PRO A 131 -4.66 -17.01 18.19
CA PRO A 131 -5.11 -18.26 17.58
C PRO A 131 -6.49 -18.20 16.92
N LYS A 132 -7.38 -17.31 17.38
CA LYS A 132 -8.72 -17.14 16.81
C LYS A 132 -8.68 -16.37 15.50
N GLY A 133 -7.85 -15.34 15.43
CA GLY A 133 -7.58 -14.61 14.18
C GLY A 133 -6.93 -15.52 13.14
N ALA A 134 -5.95 -16.33 13.55
CA ALA A 134 -5.30 -17.32 12.68
C ALA A 134 -6.30 -18.37 12.14
N ALA A 135 -7.18 -18.90 12.98
CA ALA A 135 -8.20 -19.87 12.54
C ALA A 135 -9.24 -19.25 11.58
N LYS A 136 -9.63 -17.99 11.80
CA LYS A 136 -10.52 -17.25 10.90
C LYS A 136 -9.84 -16.98 9.55
N ALA A 137 -8.57 -16.61 9.59
CA ALA A 137 -7.74 -16.41 8.43
C ALA A 137 -7.61 -17.70 7.61
N GLU A 138 -7.36 -18.85 8.25
CA GLU A 138 -7.30 -20.15 7.61
C GLU A 138 -8.63 -20.51 6.91
N ALA A 139 -9.77 -20.19 7.53
CA ALA A 139 -11.08 -20.44 6.93
C ALA A 139 -11.33 -19.59 5.68
N LEU A 140 -10.88 -18.33 5.67
CA LEU A 140 -10.93 -17.45 4.49
C LEU A 140 -9.99 -17.95 3.37
N TYR A 141 -8.83 -18.47 3.76
CA TYR A 141 -7.86 -19.08 2.88
C TYR A 141 -8.38 -20.31 2.12
N GLN A 142 -9.16 -21.15 2.78
CA GLN A 142 -9.73 -22.36 2.20
C GLN A 142 -10.75 -22.05 1.09
N ASN A 143 -11.44 -20.92 1.17
CA ASN A 143 -12.53 -20.58 0.25
C ASN A 143 -12.09 -20.03 -1.09
N GLN A 144 -10.86 -19.58 -1.27
CA GLN A 144 -10.27 -19.04 -2.53
C GLN A 144 -11.09 -17.92 -3.23
N GLU A 145 -12.16 -17.47 -2.60
CA GLU A 145 -13.04 -16.43 -3.12
C GLU A 145 -12.58 -15.06 -2.58
N PRO A 146 -12.71 -13.99 -3.38
CA PRO A 146 -12.49 -12.65 -2.86
C PRO A 146 -13.44 -12.43 -1.67
N VAL A 147 -12.97 -11.76 -0.64
CA VAL A 147 -13.80 -11.39 0.50
C VAL A 147 -14.83 -10.37 0.00
N ILE A 148 -15.98 -10.88 -0.46
CA ILE A 148 -17.08 -10.06 -0.94
C ILE A 148 -17.84 -9.56 0.29
N GLY A 149 -18.14 -8.26 0.34
CA GLY A 149 -18.95 -7.65 1.41
C GLY A 149 -18.15 -6.92 2.48
N VAL A 150 -16.83 -6.84 2.36
CA VAL A 150 -16.05 -5.78 2.98
C VAL A 150 -16.20 -4.56 2.07
N ASP A 151 -16.64 -3.42 2.61
CA ASP A 151 -16.55 -2.19 1.85
C ASP A 151 -15.07 -2.02 1.48
N ALA A 152 -14.76 -2.12 0.19
CA ALA A 152 -13.38 -2.06 -0.29
C ALA A 152 -12.71 -0.71 0.01
N HIS A 153 -13.51 0.26 0.43
CA HIS A 153 -13.09 1.57 0.89
C HIS A 153 -12.95 1.66 2.41
N ASP A 154 -13.48 0.67 3.15
CA ASP A 154 -13.25 0.61 4.58
C ASP A 154 -11.80 0.21 4.87
N THR A 155 -11.29 0.75 5.96
CA THR A 155 -10.04 0.29 6.55
C THR A 155 -10.22 -1.20 6.82
N LEU A 156 -9.63 -2.04 5.99
CA LEU A 156 -9.58 -3.45 6.30
C LEU A 156 -8.97 -3.58 7.68
N SER A 157 -9.75 -4.11 8.59
CA SER A 157 -9.14 -4.61 9.79
C SER A 157 -8.13 -5.66 9.32
N TYR A 158 -6.86 -5.43 9.57
CA TYR A 158 -5.78 -6.40 9.31
C TYR A 158 -6.09 -7.77 9.93
N GLU A 159 -7.09 -7.84 10.78
CA GLU A 159 -7.67 -9.04 11.38
C GLU A 159 -8.31 -10.00 10.36
N GLN A 160 -8.68 -9.49 9.18
CA GLN A 160 -9.24 -10.29 8.08
C GLN A 160 -8.19 -10.64 7.04
N ALA A 161 -7.02 -10.07 7.16
CA ALA A 161 -5.93 -10.29 6.26
C ALA A 161 -5.20 -11.57 6.61
N PHE A 162 -5.19 -12.50 5.70
CA PHE A 162 -4.46 -13.74 5.83
C PHE A 162 -3.14 -13.67 5.09
N ALA A 163 -2.10 -14.17 5.73
CA ALA A 163 -0.80 -14.26 5.12
C ALA A 163 -0.53 -15.69 4.65
N ASP A 164 -0.01 -15.86 3.45
CA ASP A 164 0.48 -17.14 2.97
C ASP A 164 1.63 -17.61 3.87
N SER A 165 1.36 -18.57 4.76
CA SER A 165 2.31 -19.11 5.72
C SER A 165 3.47 -19.86 5.07
N THR A 166 3.43 -20.08 3.74
CA THR A 166 4.54 -20.69 3.00
C THR A 166 5.63 -19.69 2.63
N LEU A 167 5.36 -18.38 2.74
CA LEU A 167 6.34 -17.35 2.48
C LEU A 167 7.30 -17.23 3.68
N PRO A 168 8.59 -16.97 3.43
CA PRO A 168 9.55 -16.77 4.51
C PRO A 168 9.25 -15.50 5.29
N SER A 169 9.55 -15.52 6.58
CA SER A 169 9.49 -14.33 7.42
C SER A 169 10.58 -13.34 7.03
N LEU A 170 10.25 -12.04 7.14
CA LEU A 170 11.24 -10.99 6.97
C LEU A 170 12.33 -11.11 8.07
N PRO A 171 13.61 -10.83 7.78
CA PRO A 171 14.62 -10.71 8.83
C PRO A 171 14.22 -9.68 9.88
N ASP A 172 14.67 -9.90 11.12
CA ASP A 172 14.49 -8.90 12.18
C ASP A 172 15.41 -7.70 11.96
N ILE A 173 14.90 -6.75 11.16
CA ILE A 173 15.64 -5.56 10.76
C ILE A 173 15.85 -4.62 11.94
N GLU A 174 14.86 -4.49 12.83
CA GLU A 174 14.97 -3.59 13.98
C GLU A 174 16.08 -4.04 14.96
N ALA A 175 16.17 -5.35 15.21
CA ALA A 175 17.23 -5.88 16.07
C ALA A 175 18.63 -5.79 15.44
N HIS A 176 18.73 -5.67 14.12
CA HIS A 176 19.99 -5.72 13.38
C HIS A 176 20.16 -4.53 12.40
N ARG A 177 19.65 -3.36 12.77
CA ARG A 177 19.64 -2.17 11.89
C ARG A 177 21.01 -1.83 11.30
N ASP A 178 22.07 -1.99 12.08
CA ASP A 178 23.45 -1.70 11.64
C ASP A 178 23.96 -2.64 10.53
N SER A 179 23.26 -3.75 10.29
CA SER A 179 23.56 -4.69 9.22
C SER A 179 22.86 -4.34 7.90
N PHE A 180 22.02 -3.34 7.89
CA PHE A 180 21.22 -2.92 6.72
C PHE A 180 21.51 -1.47 6.35
N ASP A 181 21.56 -1.18 5.05
CA ASP A 181 21.67 0.20 4.55
C ASP A 181 20.28 0.84 4.54
N VAL A 182 19.90 1.41 5.68
CA VAL A 182 18.60 2.03 5.90
C VAL A 182 18.64 3.50 5.47
N LEU A 183 17.77 3.85 4.53
CA LEU A 183 17.62 5.20 4.01
C LEU A 183 16.31 5.82 4.50
N GLY A 184 16.34 7.11 4.75
CA GLY A 184 15.18 7.93 5.08
C GLY A 184 15.48 9.40 4.81
N TRP A 185 14.44 10.21 4.63
CA TRP A 185 14.56 11.61 4.23
C TRP A 185 13.60 12.49 5.00
N ASP A 186 13.91 13.78 5.07
CA ASP A 186 12.92 14.81 5.38
C ASP A 186 12.09 15.09 4.12
N TYR A 187 10.80 15.31 4.29
CA TYR A 187 9.89 15.67 3.19
C TYR A 187 9.23 17.00 3.45
N GLN A 188 9.10 17.76 2.36
CA GLN A 188 8.29 18.97 2.31
C GLN A 188 7.07 18.73 1.42
N PRO A 189 5.98 19.50 1.58
CA PRO A 189 4.86 19.44 0.65
C PRO A 189 5.31 19.58 -0.79
N GLY A 190 4.96 18.61 -1.63
CA GLY A 190 5.40 18.52 -3.03
C GLY A 190 6.52 17.52 -3.29
N ASP A 191 7.22 17.07 -2.26
CA ASP A 191 8.17 15.96 -2.40
C ASP A 191 7.44 14.64 -2.61
N VAL A 192 8.06 13.77 -3.40
CA VAL A 192 7.56 12.43 -3.69
C VAL A 192 8.66 11.40 -3.44
N LEU A 193 8.36 10.39 -2.65
CA LEU A 193 9.19 9.19 -2.57
C LEU A 193 8.71 8.18 -3.61
N LEU A 194 9.57 7.85 -4.57
CA LEU A 194 9.35 6.75 -5.51
C LEU A 194 10.18 5.55 -5.08
N PHE A 195 9.54 4.40 -4.95
CA PHE A 195 10.24 3.17 -4.60
C PHE A 195 9.62 1.95 -5.29
N HIS A 196 10.45 0.97 -5.53
CA HIS A 196 10.04 -0.28 -6.17
C HIS A 196 9.07 -1.07 -5.27
N GLY A 197 8.04 -1.70 -5.83
CA GLY A 197 7.03 -2.44 -5.07
C GLY A 197 7.60 -3.58 -4.20
N HIS A 198 8.77 -4.14 -4.56
CA HIS A 198 9.48 -5.15 -3.76
C HIS A 198 10.45 -4.58 -2.73
N ILE A 199 10.60 -3.26 -2.60
CA ILE A 199 11.50 -2.68 -1.59
C ILE A 199 10.97 -2.99 -0.19
N VAL A 200 11.86 -3.40 0.68
CA VAL A 200 11.53 -3.53 2.11
C VAL A 200 11.55 -2.15 2.72
N HIS A 201 10.44 -1.76 3.33
CA HIS A 201 10.27 -0.44 3.90
C HIS A 201 9.43 -0.49 5.18
N SER A 202 9.50 0.57 5.94
CA SER A 202 8.75 0.79 7.17
C SER A 202 8.39 2.26 7.34
N ALA A 203 7.61 2.58 8.34
CA ALA A 203 7.44 3.96 8.77
C ALA A 203 7.48 4.00 10.29
N ARG A 204 8.42 4.79 10.83
CA ARG A 204 8.57 4.93 12.26
C ARG A 204 7.30 5.45 12.91
N GLY A 205 7.02 4.92 14.09
CA GLY A 205 6.06 5.49 15.00
C GLY A 205 6.63 6.71 15.72
N ASP A 206 5.77 7.40 16.45
CA ASP A 206 6.16 8.49 17.32
C ASP A 206 5.48 8.29 18.69
N VAL A 207 6.21 8.56 19.76
CA VAL A 207 5.64 8.51 21.12
C VAL A 207 4.60 9.62 21.28
N TYR A 208 4.82 10.77 20.64
CA TYR A 208 3.88 11.87 20.62
C TYR A 208 4.07 12.75 19.36
N SER A 209 3.06 12.80 18.51
CA SER A 209 3.02 13.70 17.37
C SER A 209 2.13 14.89 17.66
N HIS A 210 2.64 16.12 17.44
CA HIS A 210 1.87 17.36 17.62
C HIS A 210 1.00 17.71 16.40
N SER A 211 1.06 16.92 15.34
CA SER A 211 0.29 17.13 14.13
C SER A 211 -0.04 15.80 13.47
N PRO A 212 -1.19 15.69 12.80
CA PRO A 212 -1.49 14.52 12.01
C PRO A 212 -0.51 14.39 10.84
N ARG A 213 -0.29 13.17 10.37
CA ARG A 213 0.44 12.87 9.15
C ARG A 213 -0.49 12.25 8.12
N ARG A 214 -0.60 12.92 6.99
CA ARG A 214 -1.42 12.51 5.86
C ARG A 214 -0.53 12.08 4.71
N ALA A 215 -0.94 11.08 3.96
CA ALA A 215 -0.24 10.69 2.75
C ALA A 215 -1.19 10.08 1.73
N LEU A 216 -0.91 10.33 0.46
CA LEU A 216 -1.45 9.60 -0.67
C LEU A 216 -0.35 8.69 -1.20
N ALA A 217 -0.64 7.43 -1.37
CA ALA A 217 0.26 6.50 -2.01
C ALA A 217 -0.42 5.87 -3.22
N THR A 218 0.25 5.93 -4.38
CA THR A 218 -0.25 5.37 -5.64
C THR A 218 0.66 4.23 -6.10
N MET A 219 0.09 3.23 -6.73
CA MET A 219 0.82 2.11 -7.32
C MET A 219 0.69 2.17 -8.84
N TRP A 220 1.84 2.06 -9.51
CA TRP A 220 1.96 2.13 -10.95
C TRP A 220 2.61 0.86 -11.48
N ALA A 221 2.04 0.33 -12.54
CA ALA A 221 2.42 -0.95 -13.13
C ALA A 221 2.86 -0.78 -14.59
N GLY A 222 4.03 -1.31 -14.94
CA GLY A 222 4.53 -1.41 -16.29
C GLY A 222 4.04 -2.68 -17.02
N GLU A 223 4.57 -2.93 -18.19
CA GLU A 223 4.08 -3.98 -19.10
C GLU A 223 4.35 -5.41 -18.60
N ASP A 224 5.39 -5.64 -17.80
CA ASP A 224 5.69 -6.98 -17.29
C ASP A 224 4.77 -7.41 -16.15
N VAL A 225 3.95 -6.48 -15.63
CA VAL A 225 3.05 -6.76 -14.52
C VAL A 225 1.84 -7.53 -15.00
N HIS A 226 1.58 -8.64 -14.33
CA HIS A 226 0.48 -9.54 -14.62
C HIS A 226 -0.27 -9.95 -13.36
N TYR A 227 -1.51 -10.37 -13.54
CA TYR A 227 -2.34 -10.85 -12.45
C TYR A 227 -1.79 -12.16 -11.89
N LEU A 228 -1.71 -12.25 -10.58
CA LEU A 228 -1.36 -13.45 -9.83
C LEU A 228 -2.23 -13.51 -8.58
N HIS A 229 -3.21 -14.41 -8.58
CA HIS A 229 -4.00 -14.64 -7.38
C HIS A 229 -3.12 -15.18 -6.26
N ARG A 230 -3.02 -14.41 -5.18
CA ARG A 230 -2.30 -14.81 -3.98
C ARG A 230 -3.29 -15.29 -2.93
N ARG A 231 -2.91 -16.34 -2.26
CA ARG A 231 -3.63 -16.79 -1.07
C ARG A 231 -3.45 -15.75 0.03
N GLY A 232 -4.54 -15.46 0.74
CA GLY A 232 -4.46 -14.60 1.90
C GLY A 232 -4.19 -13.13 1.62
N GLN A 233 -4.82 -12.60 0.62
CA GLN A 233 -4.71 -11.21 0.26
C GLN A 233 -5.17 -10.28 1.39
N VAL A 234 -4.36 -9.25 1.66
CA VAL A 234 -4.60 -8.26 2.72
C VAL A 234 -5.29 -7.02 2.19
N ILE A 235 -4.95 -6.62 0.96
CA ILE A 235 -5.55 -5.45 0.30
C ILE A 235 -6.78 -5.90 -0.48
N PRO A 236 -7.86 -5.11 -0.53
CA PRO A 236 -9.04 -5.46 -1.30
C PRO A 236 -8.69 -5.88 -2.72
N ASP A 237 -9.22 -7.02 -3.12
CA ASP A 237 -9.06 -7.48 -4.50
C ASP A 237 -9.82 -6.53 -5.43
N PRO A 238 -9.24 -6.00 -6.51
CA PRO A 238 -9.95 -5.20 -7.48
C PRO A 238 -11.24 -5.87 -8.02
N ARG A 239 -11.31 -7.21 -8.00
CA ARG A 239 -12.54 -7.95 -8.36
C ARG A 239 -13.72 -7.67 -7.42
N ALA A 240 -13.48 -7.18 -6.21
CA ALA A 240 -14.53 -6.78 -5.30
C ALA A 240 -15.14 -5.41 -5.68
N LEU A 241 -14.40 -4.60 -6.44
CA LEU A 241 -14.81 -3.26 -6.89
C LEU A 241 -15.27 -3.23 -8.34
N TYR A 242 -14.60 -4.03 -9.18
CA TYR A 242 -14.77 -3.97 -10.62
C TYR A 242 -15.19 -5.33 -11.17
N GLU A 243 -16.07 -5.30 -12.15
CA GLU A 243 -16.50 -6.53 -12.82
C GLU A 243 -15.44 -6.98 -13.83
N PHE A 244 -14.52 -7.84 -13.40
CA PHE A 244 -13.54 -8.49 -14.29
C PHE A 244 -13.14 -9.86 -13.75
N LYS A 245 -12.68 -10.75 -14.64
CA LYS A 245 -12.38 -12.15 -14.32
C LYS A 245 -10.98 -12.55 -14.80
N PRO A 246 -9.93 -12.05 -14.14
CA PRO A 246 -8.56 -12.33 -14.54
C PRO A 246 -8.18 -13.78 -14.20
N LYS A 247 -7.22 -14.31 -14.96
CA LYS A 247 -6.53 -15.56 -14.67
C LYS A 247 -5.08 -15.27 -14.33
N ASN A 248 -4.45 -16.17 -13.59
CA ASN A 248 -3.01 -16.05 -13.32
C ASN A 248 -2.23 -15.98 -14.63
N GLY A 249 -1.38 -14.97 -14.75
CA GLY A 249 -0.60 -14.68 -15.93
C GLY A 249 -1.23 -13.71 -16.92
N ASP A 250 -2.50 -13.33 -16.75
CA ASP A 250 -3.11 -12.29 -17.59
C ASP A 250 -2.42 -10.95 -17.32
N THR A 251 -2.04 -10.27 -18.39
CA THR A 251 -1.44 -8.94 -18.32
C THR A 251 -2.50 -7.88 -18.08
N LEU A 252 -2.14 -6.77 -17.40
CA LEU A 252 -3.11 -5.75 -16.98
C LEU A 252 -3.74 -5.00 -18.16
N ASP A 253 -3.10 -5.00 -19.32
CA ASP A 253 -3.61 -4.37 -20.55
C ASP A 253 -4.87 -5.05 -21.12
N GLN A 254 -5.13 -6.29 -20.73
CA GLN A 254 -6.36 -7.00 -21.07
C GLN A 254 -7.60 -6.43 -20.34
N PHE A 255 -7.39 -5.61 -19.31
CA PHE A 255 -8.44 -5.04 -18.48
C PHE A 255 -8.34 -3.50 -18.38
N PRO A 256 -8.44 -2.77 -19.51
CA PRO A 256 -8.17 -1.33 -19.54
C PRO A 256 -9.20 -0.49 -18.78
N SER A 257 -10.38 -1.00 -18.53
CA SER A 257 -11.40 -0.35 -17.71
C SER A 257 -11.09 -0.41 -16.21
N VAL A 258 -10.28 -1.37 -15.78
CA VAL A 258 -9.85 -1.54 -14.39
C VAL A 258 -8.46 -0.92 -14.18
N PHE A 259 -7.56 -1.14 -15.14
CA PHE A 259 -6.19 -0.66 -15.12
C PHE A 259 -5.94 0.27 -16.32
N PRO A 260 -6.41 1.50 -16.27
CA PRO A 260 -6.27 2.43 -17.40
C PRO A 260 -4.80 2.76 -17.68
N VAL A 261 -4.49 3.02 -18.97
CA VAL A 261 -3.18 3.58 -19.34
C VAL A 261 -3.12 5.00 -18.76
N ALA A 262 -2.12 5.24 -17.96
CA ALA A 262 -1.86 6.55 -17.37
C ALA A 262 -0.77 7.32 -18.14
N TRP A 263 0.16 6.60 -18.77
CA TRP A 263 1.18 7.19 -19.64
C TRP A 263 1.73 6.14 -20.62
N ALA A 264 2.08 6.61 -21.81
CA ALA A 264 2.84 5.85 -22.80
C ALA A 264 3.83 6.80 -23.50
N PRO A 265 5.02 6.29 -23.97
CA PRO A 265 6.05 7.08 -24.64
C PRO A 265 5.60 7.61 -26.00
#